data_c0870d2c2252ef2078c675a8cede7cc6
#
_entry.id   c0870d2c2252ef2078c675a8cede7cc6
#
_cell.length_a   1.000
_cell.length_b   1.000
_cell.length_c   1.000
_cell.angle_alpha   90.00
_cell.angle_beta   90.00
_cell.angle_gamma   90.00
#
_symmetry.space_group_name_H-M   'P 1'
#
loop_
_entity.id
_entity.type
_entity.pdbx_description
1 polymer ?
#
loop_
_entity_poly.entity_id
_entity_poly.type
_entity_poly.pdbx_seq_one_letter_code
_entity_poly.pdbx_strand_id
1 'polypeptide(L)'
;MTAPRTLFDKLWDAHVVVPETDAAPAVLYIDLHLIHEVTSPQAFTELKARGLSPRRPDRTKATMDHSTPTLPAGADGKLPYYTKAAETQVDTLARNCADYGIELFDMASPNRGIVHVIAPEQGFTLPGMTIVCGDSHTSTHGAFGALAFGSDTSEVGHRLATQCLLQRRPKTMAIN
;
A
#
# COMPACT_ATOMS: atom_id res chain seq x y z
N MET A 1 -11.50 -7.26 35.98
CA MET A 1 -11.79 -6.33 34.87
C MET A 1 -10.45 -5.95 34.23
N THR A 2 -10.27 -6.12 32.94
CA THR A 2 -9.06 -5.68 32.24
C THR A 2 -9.02 -4.14 32.19
N ALA A 3 -7.84 -3.55 32.32
CA ALA A 3 -7.67 -2.10 32.22
C ALA A 3 -8.20 -1.56 30.89
N PRO A 4 -8.76 -0.33 30.85
CA PRO A 4 -9.18 0.31 29.61
C PRO A 4 -8.03 0.40 28.61
N ARG A 5 -8.32 0.13 27.33
CA ARG A 5 -7.33 0.14 26.25
C ARG A 5 -7.79 1.06 25.13
N THR A 6 -6.85 1.78 24.50
CA THR A 6 -7.12 2.61 23.33
C THR A 6 -7.47 1.74 22.11
N LEU A 7 -8.09 2.34 21.08
CA LEU A 7 -8.29 1.66 19.81
C LEU A 7 -6.94 1.22 19.21
N PHE A 8 -5.94 2.11 19.28
CA PHE A 8 -4.58 1.80 18.82
C PHE A 8 -4.02 0.53 19.49
N ASP A 9 -4.11 0.43 20.84
CA ASP A 9 -3.63 -0.74 21.58
C ASP A 9 -4.31 -2.04 21.11
N LYS A 10 -5.62 -1.97 20.87
CA LYS A 10 -6.40 -3.13 20.42
C LYS A 10 -5.98 -3.57 19.03
N LEU A 11 -5.82 -2.63 18.10
CA LEU A 11 -5.40 -2.91 16.73
C LEU A 11 -3.95 -3.42 16.69
N TRP A 12 -3.05 -2.75 17.39
CA TRP A 12 -1.66 -3.17 17.48
C TRP A 12 -1.52 -4.61 17.97
N ASP A 13 -2.08 -4.91 19.12
CA ASP A 13 -1.92 -6.24 19.74
C ASP A 13 -2.63 -7.35 18.96
N ALA A 14 -3.69 -7.03 18.18
CA ALA A 14 -4.33 -8.00 17.30
C ALA A 14 -3.48 -8.37 16.08
N HIS A 15 -2.50 -7.52 15.70
CA HIS A 15 -1.68 -7.71 14.49
C HIS A 15 -0.21 -8.03 14.79
N VAL A 16 0.23 -7.98 16.05
CA VAL A 16 1.60 -8.33 16.41
C VAL A 16 1.82 -9.83 16.19
N VAL A 17 2.73 -10.15 15.27
CA VAL A 17 3.21 -11.53 15.02
C VAL A 17 4.42 -11.84 15.91
N VAL A 18 5.34 -10.85 16.03
CA VAL A 18 6.49 -10.92 16.91
C VAL A 18 6.53 -9.63 17.73
N PRO A 19 6.49 -9.70 19.07
CA PRO A 19 6.60 -8.51 19.91
C PRO A 19 7.94 -7.78 19.72
N GLU A 20 7.95 -6.46 19.92
CA GLU A 20 9.21 -5.71 19.95
C GLU A 20 10.03 -6.04 21.19
N THR A 21 11.34 -5.90 21.05
CA THR A 21 12.32 -5.97 22.10
C THR A 21 13.21 -4.72 22.08
N ASP A 22 14.08 -4.55 23.06
CA ASP A 22 15.05 -3.45 23.04
C ASP A 22 15.93 -3.49 21.78
N ALA A 23 16.24 -4.70 21.27
CA ALA A 23 17.11 -4.91 20.13
C ALA A 23 16.38 -4.85 18.77
N ALA A 24 15.06 -5.14 18.70
CA ALA A 24 14.35 -5.28 17.43
C ALA A 24 12.93 -4.68 17.49
N PRO A 25 12.43 -4.10 16.38
CA PRO A 25 11.04 -3.67 16.27
C PRO A 25 10.08 -4.85 16.30
N ALA A 26 8.79 -4.57 16.54
CA ALA A 26 7.74 -5.57 16.38
C ALA A 26 7.57 -5.95 14.89
N VAL A 27 7.11 -7.18 14.66
CA VAL A 27 6.62 -7.63 13.35
C VAL A 27 5.10 -7.58 13.40
N LEU A 28 4.49 -6.75 12.52
CA LEU A 28 3.05 -6.63 12.39
C LEU A 28 2.57 -7.32 11.12
N TYR A 29 1.50 -8.11 11.21
CA TYR A 29 0.78 -8.58 10.03
C TYR A 29 0.03 -7.42 9.37
N ILE A 30 -0.02 -7.40 8.04
CA ILE A 30 -0.69 -6.37 7.25
C ILE A 30 -1.89 -6.97 6.51
N ASP A 31 -3.09 -6.42 6.75
CA ASP A 31 -4.33 -6.89 6.14
C ASP A 31 -4.48 -6.40 4.69
N LEU A 32 -4.01 -5.19 4.38
CA LEU A 32 -4.11 -4.60 3.06
C LEU A 32 -2.83 -3.86 2.68
N HIS A 33 -2.28 -4.19 1.52
CA HIS A 33 -1.16 -3.48 0.91
C HIS A 33 -1.65 -2.73 -0.33
N LEU A 34 -1.57 -1.40 -0.29
CA LEU A 34 -1.88 -0.53 -1.42
C LEU A 34 -0.59 -0.16 -2.15
N ILE A 35 -0.61 -0.25 -3.47
CA ILE A 35 0.55 0.08 -4.29
C ILE A 35 0.15 0.96 -5.49
N HIS A 36 1.10 1.74 -5.97
CA HIS A 36 0.97 2.57 -7.16
C HIS A 36 2.25 2.57 -7.99
N GLU A 37 2.24 3.22 -9.16
CA GLU A 37 3.29 3.13 -10.16
C GLU A 37 4.62 3.78 -9.77
N VAL A 38 4.65 4.66 -8.76
CA VAL A 38 5.88 5.39 -8.40
C VAL A 38 6.78 4.57 -7.48
N THR A 39 6.23 3.95 -6.44
CA THR A 39 7.01 3.29 -5.38
C THR A 39 7.13 1.78 -5.54
N SER A 40 6.29 1.14 -6.35
CA SER A 40 6.28 -0.32 -6.51
C SER A 40 7.27 -0.91 -7.51
N PRO A 41 7.72 -0.24 -8.60
CA PRO A 41 8.54 -0.89 -9.62
C PRO A 41 9.85 -1.48 -9.09
N GLN A 42 10.54 -0.75 -8.22
CA GLN A 42 11.80 -1.20 -7.62
C GLN A 42 11.58 -2.43 -6.73
N ALA A 43 10.48 -2.45 -5.96
CA ALA A 43 10.13 -3.57 -5.11
C ALA A 43 9.94 -4.86 -5.92
N PHE A 44 9.23 -4.81 -7.04
CA PHE A 44 9.07 -5.96 -7.93
C PHE A 44 10.38 -6.41 -8.58
N THR A 45 11.26 -5.46 -8.92
CA THR A 45 12.60 -5.77 -9.42
C THR A 45 13.41 -6.56 -8.39
N GLU A 46 13.37 -6.17 -7.12
CA GLU A 46 14.03 -6.89 -6.03
C GLU A 46 13.44 -8.29 -5.81
N LEU A 47 12.11 -8.41 -5.79
CA LEU A 47 11.44 -9.71 -5.66
C LEU A 47 11.91 -10.65 -6.76
N LYS A 48 11.88 -10.20 -8.01
CA LYS A 48 12.29 -10.98 -9.17
C LYS A 48 13.77 -11.40 -9.09
N ALA A 49 14.65 -10.50 -8.70
CA ALA A 49 16.09 -10.79 -8.53
C ALA A 49 16.36 -11.84 -7.45
N ARG A 50 15.50 -11.93 -6.43
CA ARG A 50 15.58 -12.91 -5.34
C ARG A 50 14.77 -14.19 -5.58
N GLY A 51 14.08 -14.31 -6.70
CA GLY A 51 13.18 -15.45 -6.99
C GLY A 51 11.97 -15.51 -6.05
N LEU A 52 11.54 -14.36 -5.52
CA LEU A 52 10.40 -14.24 -4.60
C LEU A 52 9.16 -13.74 -5.35
N SER A 53 8.00 -14.03 -4.76
CA SER A 53 6.71 -13.54 -5.24
C SER A 53 5.95 -12.86 -4.09
N PRO A 54 5.00 -11.97 -4.39
CA PRO A 54 4.10 -11.43 -3.38
C PRO A 54 3.40 -12.56 -2.62
N ARG A 55 3.44 -12.49 -1.30
CA ARG A 55 2.85 -13.53 -0.43
C ARG A 55 1.33 -13.57 -0.50
N ARG A 56 0.72 -12.41 -0.60
CA ARG A 56 -0.75 -12.24 -0.61
C ARG A 56 -1.18 -11.26 -1.70
N PRO A 57 -1.13 -11.67 -2.98
CA PRO A 57 -1.63 -10.82 -4.07
C PRO A 57 -3.12 -10.46 -3.91
N ASP A 58 -3.91 -11.33 -3.30
CA ASP A 58 -5.32 -11.10 -2.96
C ASP A 58 -5.52 -9.95 -1.94
N ARG A 59 -4.50 -9.68 -1.10
CA ARG A 59 -4.48 -8.59 -0.11
C ARG A 59 -3.70 -7.36 -0.61
N THR A 60 -3.31 -7.34 -1.87
CA THR A 60 -2.63 -6.23 -2.52
C THR A 60 -3.54 -5.63 -3.57
N LYS A 61 -3.73 -4.31 -3.54
CA LYS A 61 -4.51 -3.57 -4.54
C LYS A 61 -3.64 -2.48 -5.15
N ALA A 62 -3.72 -2.34 -6.46
CA ALA A 62 -2.91 -1.41 -7.23
C ALA A 62 -3.77 -0.39 -7.97
N THR A 63 -3.30 0.85 -8.06
CA THR A 63 -3.91 1.90 -8.89
C THR A 63 -2.84 2.72 -9.58
N MET A 64 -3.22 3.37 -10.67
CA MET A 64 -2.40 4.35 -11.39
C MET A 64 -2.91 5.74 -11.07
N ASP A 65 -2.18 6.51 -10.26
CA ASP A 65 -2.66 7.81 -9.75
C ASP A 65 -1.63 8.95 -9.71
N HIS A 66 -0.33 8.65 -9.68
CA HIS A 66 0.71 9.67 -9.53
C HIS A 66 1.29 10.14 -10.87
N SER A 67 1.66 9.22 -11.75
CA SER A 67 2.33 9.51 -13.03
C SER A 67 1.37 9.47 -14.22
N THR A 68 0.09 9.73 -13.98
CA THR A 68 -0.96 9.62 -14.98
C THR A 68 -1.28 10.97 -15.63
N PRO A 69 -1.63 11.03 -16.93
CA PRO A 69 -2.08 12.24 -17.57
C PRO A 69 -3.44 12.69 -17.04
N THR A 70 -3.62 14.00 -16.92
CA THR A 70 -4.89 14.62 -16.51
C THR A 70 -5.74 15.07 -17.70
N LEU A 71 -5.18 15.05 -18.90
CA LEU A 71 -5.88 15.36 -20.14
C LEU A 71 -6.42 14.08 -20.80
N PRO A 72 -7.54 14.15 -21.51
CA PRO A 72 -8.08 13.01 -22.24
C PRO A 72 -7.13 12.55 -23.35
N ALA A 73 -7.36 11.33 -23.85
CA ALA A 73 -6.64 10.81 -25.00
C ALA A 73 -6.82 11.72 -26.22
N GLY A 74 -5.76 11.86 -26.99
CA GLY A 74 -5.77 12.60 -28.25
C GLY A 74 -6.63 11.93 -29.33
N ALA A 75 -6.75 12.58 -30.49
CA ALA A 75 -7.48 12.02 -31.65
C ALA A 75 -6.90 10.70 -32.16
N ASP A 76 -5.63 10.43 -31.86
CA ASP A 76 -4.92 9.17 -32.15
C ASP A 76 -5.14 8.07 -31.09
N GLY A 77 -5.98 8.35 -30.09
CA GLY A 77 -6.27 7.45 -28.98
C GLY A 77 -5.17 7.35 -27.93
N LYS A 78 -4.09 8.14 -28.03
CA LYS A 78 -2.98 8.09 -27.08
C LYS A 78 -3.19 9.02 -25.91
N LEU A 79 -2.83 8.55 -24.73
CA LEU A 79 -2.79 9.35 -23.52
C LEU A 79 -1.57 10.28 -23.52
N PRO A 80 -1.76 11.58 -23.23
CA PRO A 80 -0.68 12.58 -23.29
C PRO A 80 0.16 12.59 -22.01
N TYR A 81 1.00 11.58 -21.83
CA TYR A 81 1.93 11.54 -20.69
C TYR A 81 2.90 12.71 -20.73
N TYR A 82 3.14 13.34 -19.58
CA TYR A 82 4.06 14.47 -19.47
C TYR A 82 5.51 14.09 -19.84
N THR A 83 5.94 12.88 -19.51
CA THR A 83 7.26 12.34 -19.86
C THR A 83 7.16 10.86 -20.26
N LYS A 84 8.15 10.38 -21.00
CA LYS A 84 8.28 8.95 -21.30
C LYS A 84 8.54 8.12 -20.03
N ALA A 85 9.17 8.70 -19.03
CA ALA A 85 9.40 8.05 -17.74
C ALA A 85 8.07 7.76 -17.01
N ALA A 86 7.14 8.74 -17.00
CA ALA A 86 5.81 8.57 -16.42
C ALA A 86 5.03 7.43 -17.11
N GLU A 87 5.01 7.40 -18.44
CA GLU A 87 4.41 6.30 -19.20
C GLU A 87 5.05 4.95 -18.85
N THR A 88 6.38 4.90 -18.77
CA THR A 88 7.11 3.67 -18.42
C THR A 88 6.76 3.17 -17.01
N GLN A 89 6.57 4.06 -16.03
CA GLN A 89 6.15 3.68 -14.68
C GLN A 89 4.77 3.03 -14.69
N VAL A 90 3.81 3.64 -15.36
CA VAL A 90 2.43 3.12 -15.52
C VAL A 90 2.44 1.75 -16.20
N ASP A 91 3.13 1.61 -17.32
CA ASP A 91 3.27 0.33 -18.04
C ASP A 91 3.96 -0.74 -17.19
N THR A 92 4.93 -0.34 -16.37
CA THR A 92 5.66 -1.28 -15.50
C THR A 92 4.76 -1.79 -14.37
N LEU A 93 3.93 -0.93 -13.77
CA LEU A 93 2.94 -1.37 -12.79
C LEU A 93 1.96 -2.38 -13.41
N ALA A 94 1.45 -2.08 -14.61
CA ALA A 94 0.51 -2.98 -15.31
C ALA A 94 1.12 -4.37 -15.54
N ARG A 95 2.36 -4.43 -16.04
CA ARG A 95 3.07 -5.70 -16.23
C ARG A 95 3.30 -6.45 -14.92
N ASN A 96 3.75 -5.76 -13.87
CA ASN A 96 4.00 -6.39 -12.58
C ASN A 96 2.71 -6.93 -11.96
N CYS A 97 1.60 -6.20 -12.05
CA CYS A 97 0.31 -6.68 -11.55
C CYS A 97 -0.17 -7.91 -12.32
N ALA A 98 -0.02 -7.93 -13.65
CA ALA A 98 -0.35 -9.09 -14.48
C ALA A 98 0.51 -10.32 -14.16
N ASP A 99 1.84 -10.12 -14.01
CA ASP A 99 2.80 -11.19 -13.70
C ASP A 99 2.50 -11.88 -12.36
N TYR A 100 1.98 -11.15 -11.38
CA TYR A 100 1.77 -11.65 -10.02
C TYR A 100 0.29 -11.79 -9.62
N GLY A 101 -0.65 -11.55 -10.52
CA GLY A 101 -2.09 -11.70 -10.25
C GLY A 101 -2.63 -10.70 -9.23
N ILE A 102 -2.09 -9.47 -9.21
CA ILE A 102 -2.55 -8.38 -8.35
C ILE A 102 -3.65 -7.60 -9.08
N GLU A 103 -4.75 -7.32 -8.37
CA GLU A 103 -5.85 -6.51 -8.88
C GLU A 103 -5.38 -5.07 -9.11
N LEU A 104 -5.55 -4.59 -10.35
CA LEU A 104 -5.13 -3.28 -10.79
C LEU A 104 -6.32 -2.45 -11.29
N PHE A 105 -6.47 -1.26 -10.74
CA PHE A 105 -7.33 -0.19 -11.27
C PHE A 105 -6.50 0.65 -12.24
N ASP A 106 -6.45 0.20 -13.48
CA ASP A 106 -5.64 0.79 -14.56
C ASP A 106 -6.27 2.06 -15.15
N MET A 107 -5.63 2.62 -16.20
CA MET A 107 -6.08 3.84 -16.89
C MET A 107 -7.47 3.70 -17.54
N ALA A 108 -7.92 2.49 -17.85
CA ALA A 108 -9.22 2.21 -18.45
C ALA A 108 -10.29 1.89 -17.41
N SER A 109 -9.91 1.61 -16.16
CA SER A 109 -10.85 1.26 -15.11
C SER A 109 -11.75 2.44 -14.72
N PRO A 110 -13.07 2.28 -14.68
CA PRO A 110 -13.99 3.32 -14.19
C PRO A 110 -13.82 3.59 -12.69
N ASN A 111 -13.22 2.66 -11.96
CA ASN A 111 -12.96 2.75 -10.53
C ASN A 111 -11.52 3.22 -10.21
N ARG A 112 -10.76 3.66 -11.22
CA ARG A 112 -9.43 4.24 -11.01
C ARG A 112 -9.52 5.58 -10.30
N GLY A 113 -8.59 5.82 -9.41
CA GLY A 113 -8.49 7.08 -8.68
C GLY A 113 -7.31 7.09 -7.74
N ILE A 114 -7.22 8.13 -6.94
CA ILE A 114 -6.19 8.27 -5.89
C ILE A 114 -6.23 7.06 -4.97
N VAL A 115 -5.09 6.47 -4.69
CA VAL A 115 -4.97 5.22 -3.93
C VAL A 115 -5.70 5.25 -2.57
N HIS A 116 -5.67 6.40 -1.89
CA HIS A 116 -6.33 6.57 -0.59
C HIS A 116 -7.82 6.91 -0.69
N VAL A 117 -8.33 7.15 -1.90
CA VAL A 117 -9.76 7.36 -2.18
C VAL A 117 -10.40 6.06 -2.65
N ILE A 118 -9.80 5.36 -3.60
CA ILE A 118 -10.38 4.12 -4.13
C ILE A 118 -10.48 3.02 -3.06
N ALA A 119 -9.51 2.93 -2.15
CA ALA A 119 -9.52 1.86 -1.16
C ALA A 119 -10.75 1.92 -0.22
N PRO A 120 -11.14 3.07 0.37
CA PRO A 120 -12.40 3.17 1.09
C PRO A 120 -13.65 3.11 0.19
N GLU A 121 -13.63 3.73 -1.00
CA GLU A 121 -14.79 3.74 -1.90
C GLU A 121 -15.15 2.35 -2.43
N GLN A 122 -14.16 1.51 -2.69
CA GLN A 122 -14.36 0.12 -3.12
C GLN A 122 -14.52 -0.86 -1.94
N GLY A 123 -14.55 -0.35 -0.70
CA GLY A 123 -14.74 -1.19 0.49
C GLY A 123 -13.52 -2.02 0.89
N PHE A 124 -12.32 -1.68 0.43
CA PHE A 124 -11.09 -2.37 0.84
C PHE A 124 -10.59 -1.89 2.19
N THR A 125 -10.79 -0.61 2.54
CA THR A 125 -10.45 -0.07 3.85
C THR A 125 -11.59 -0.34 4.82
N LEU A 126 -11.34 -1.17 5.82
CA LEU A 126 -12.32 -1.52 6.84
C LEU A 126 -11.80 -1.19 8.25
N PRO A 127 -12.70 -0.86 9.20
CA PRO A 127 -12.33 -0.69 10.61
C PRO A 127 -11.62 -1.95 11.13
N GLY A 128 -10.59 -1.74 11.91
CA GLY A 128 -9.85 -2.84 12.54
C GLY A 128 -8.68 -3.40 11.75
N MET A 129 -8.52 -3.00 10.49
CA MET A 129 -7.42 -3.47 9.61
C MET A 129 -6.11 -2.73 9.86
N THR A 130 -5.01 -3.40 9.50
CA THR A 130 -3.71 -2.78 9.26
C THR A 130 -3.51 -2.56 7.77
N ILE A 131 -3.07 -1.34 7.38
CA ILE A 131 -2.92 -0.94 5.98
C ILE A 131 -1.54 -0.33 5.77
N VAL A 132 -0.89 -0.65 4.65
CA VAL A 132 0.36 -0.03 4.23
C VAL A 132 0.30 0.44 2.79
N CYS A 133 1.02 1.52 2.50
CA CYS A 133 1.25 2.01 1.15
C CYS A 133 2.63 2.69 1.08
N GLY A 134 3.25 2.70 -0.07
CA GLY A 134 4.47 3.48 -0.33
C GLY A 134 4.17 4.97 -0.56
N ASP A 135 3.30 5.57 0.26
CA ASP A 135 2.84 6.95 0.15
C ASP A 135 2.72 7.61 1.52
N SER A 136 3.09 8.90 1.61
CA SER A 136 3.11 9.67 2.87
C SER A 136 1.72 9.95 3.45
N HIS A 137 0.65 9.88 2.67
CA HIS A 137 -0.71 10.17 3.08
C HIS A 137 -1.48 8.94 3.58
N THR A 138 -0.81 7.79 3.72
CA THR A 138 -1.45 6.51 4.10
C THR A 138 -2.18 6.58 5.45
N SER A 139 -1.72 7.40 6.38
CA SER A 139 -2.37 7.57 7.69
C SER A 139 -3.82 8.06 7.60
N THR A 140 -4.27 8.58 6.45
CA THR A 140 -5.66 9.00 6.22
C THR A 140 -6.67 7.87 6.44
N HIS A 141 -6.28 6.61 6.24
CA HIS A 141 -7.13 5.45 6.51
C HIS A 141 -7.50 5.29 7.99
N GLY A 142 -6.79 6.00 8.89
CA GLY A 142 -7.14 6.10 10.32
C GLY A 142 -8.53 6.71 10.55
N ALA A 143 -9.01 7.56 9.64
CA ALA A 143 -10.38 8.12 9.69
C ALA A 143 -11.47 7.03 9.58
N PHE A 144 -11.13 5.88 9.02
CA PHE A 144 -12.00 4.71 8.90
C PHE A 144 -11.78 3.66 10.01
N GLY A 145 -10.99 4.00 11.02
CA GLY A 145 -10.68 3.07 12.12
C GLY A 145 -9.66 1.98 11.76
N ALA A 146 -8.84 2.20 10.73
CA ALA A 146 -7.73 1.34 10.38
C ALA A 146 -6.42 1.85 11.00
N LEU A 147 -5.46 0.96 11.27
CA LEU A 147 -4.09 1.32 11.64
C LEU A 147 -3.22 1.32 10.38
N ALA A 148 -2.87 2.51 9.88
CA ALA A 148 -2.27 2.66 8.58
C ALA A 148 -0.88 3.34 8.64
N PHE A 149 0.07 2.81 7.87
CA PHE A 149 1.45 3.28 7.82
C PHE A 149 1.90 3.58 6.40
N GLY A 150 2.38 4.80 6.20
CA GLY A 150 3.17 5.16 5.01
C GLY A 150 4.59 4.61 5.12
N SER A 151 5.23 4.38 3.99
CA SER A 151 6.58 3.80 4.00
C SER A 151 7.41 4.19 2.79
N ASP A 152 8.71 3.99 2.93
CA ASP A 152 9.66 4.17 1.85
C ASP A 152 9.59 3.03 0.82
N THR A 153 10.06 3.32 -0.39
CA THR A 153 10.10 2.39 -1.52
C THR A 153 10.84 1.09 -1.20
N SER A 154 11.93 1.18 -0.42
CA SER A 154 12.74 0.02 -0.03
C SER A 154 12.01 -1.00 0.83
N GLU A 155 11.01 -0.58 1.60
CA GLU A 155 10.22 -1.46 2.47
C GLU A 155 9.05 -2.13 1.75
N VAL A 156 8.63 -1.60 0.58
CA VAL A 156 7.53 -2.16 -0.21
C VAL A 156 7.83 -3.61 -0.63
N GLY A 157 9.06 -3.89 -1.06
CA GLY A 157 9.49 -5.24 -1.44
C GLY A 157 9.42 -6.25 -0.29
N HIS A 158 9.89 -5.85 0.90
CA HIS A 158 9.78 -6.69 2.09
C HIS A 158 8.32 -7.04 2.43
N ARG A 159 7.43 -6.06 2.36
CA ARG A 159 6.00 -6.27 2.66
C ARG A 159 5.31 -7.13 1.62
N LEU A 160 5.61 -6.94 0.35
CA LEU A 160 5.09 -7.82 -0.71
C LEU A 160 5.52 -9.27 -0.45
N ALA A 161 6.78 -9.51 -0.09
CA ALA A 161 7.31 -10.85 0.16
C ALA A 161 6.77 -11.52 1.42
N THR A 162 6.51 -10.75 2.47
CA THR A 162 6.23 -11.28 3.82
C THR A 162 4.82 -11.04 4.31
N GLN A 163 4.12 -10.05 3.77
CA GLN A 163 2.86 -9.48 4.29
C GLN A 163 3.02 -8.89 5.69
N CYS A 164 4.23 -8.49 6.07
CA CYS A 164 4.55 -7.96 7.39
C CYS A 164 5.28 -6.62 7.32
N LEU A 165 5.10 -5.82 8.35
CA LEU A 165 5.78 -4.56 8.61
C LEU A 165 6.65 -4.67 9.86
N LEU A 166 7.89 -4.19 9.78
CA LEU A 166 8.76 -3.99 10.94
C LEU A 166 8.52 -2.60 11.51
N GLN A 167 7.96 -2.49 12.72
CA GLN A 167 7.56 -1.19 13.27
C GLN A 167 7.85 -1.12 14.78
N ARG A 168 8.50 -0.04 15.23
CA ARG A 168 8.52 0.31 16.65
C ARG A 168 7.16 0.83 17.06
N ARG A 169 6.70 0.43 18.26
CA ARG A 169 5.41 0.91 18.78
C ARG A 169 5.45 2.43 18.97
N PRO A 170 4.58 3.19 18.28
CA PRO A 170 4.50 4.62 18.46
C PRO A 170 4.05 4.99 19.88
N LYS A 171 4.55 6.12 20.38
CA LYS A 171 4.06 6.71 21.64
C LYS A 171 2.72 7.40 21.37
N THR A 172 1.81 7.33 22.34
CA THR A 172 0.54 8.06 22.29
C THR A 172 0.74 9.51 22.68
N MET A 173 -0.01 10.40 22.03
CA MET A 173 -0.06 11.84 22.35
C MET A 173 -1.52 12.27 22.47
N ALA A 174 -1.84 13.03 23.53
CA ALA A 174 -3.13 13.68 23.66
C ALA A 174 -3.06 15.08 23.04
N ILE A 175 -4.06 15.43 22.25
CA ILE A 175 -4.27 16.79 21.72
C ILE A 175 -5.59 17.27 22.31
N ASN A 176 -5.53 18.35 23.12
CA ASN A 176 -6.68 18.95 23.78
C ASN A 176 -7.12 20.20 23.03
#